data_431e9e493c3549d92311ded0f8387222
#
_entry.id   431e9e493c3549d92311ded0f8387222
#
_cell.length_a   1.000
_cell.length_b   1.000
_cell.length_c   1.000
_cell.angle_alpha   90.00
_cell.angle_beta   90.00
_cell.angle_gamma   90.00
#
_symmetry.space_group_name_H-M   'P 1'
#
loop_
_entity.id
_entity.type
_entity.pdbx_description
1 polymer ?
#
loop_
_entity_poly.entity_id
_entity_poly.type
_entity_poly.pdbx_seq_one_letter_code
_entity_poly.pdbx_strand_id
1 'polypeptide(L)'
;MKSALVTGANKGIGLEVAKLLAQHGFFVYIGSRTLEKGQAAVAQLNAAGLTNLEAVQLDVTQPDSIRAARAAIGAKTPVLDVLVNNAGISGDLAQSARETTLEQYQTVFATNVFGVAGVTQAFLDLLEQSPQPRIVNVSSAMASLTLFADFENANSAYRVPVYQASKTALNMYTLNLAYELRDTPFKVNAVCPGYTQTDFTGHQGTSTVEEAGQRIAKYALLGPDGPTGKYFSEEYFPAPATCPW
;
A
#
# COMPACT_ATOMS: atom_id res chain seq x y z
N MET A 1 10.71 -18.90 -8.17
CA MET A 1 10.48 -18.16 -6.90
C MET A 1 9.39 -17.14 -7.17
N LYS A 2 8.39 -17.00 -6.30
CA LYS A 2 7.38 -15.96 -6.43
C LYS A 2 8.03 -14.57 -6.27
N SER A 3 7.46 -13.56 -6.89
CA SER A 3 7.98 -12.20 -6.84
C SER A 3 6.96 -11.19 -6.31
N ALA A 4 7.46 -10.15 -5.64
CA ALA A 4 6.63 -9.09 -5.08
C ALA A 4 7.25 -7.70 -5.30
N LEU A 5 6.41 -6.70 -5.51
CA LEU A 5 6.79 -5.29 -5.51
C LEU A 5 6.09 -4.58 -4.35
N VAL A 6 6.86 -3.87 -3.52
CA VAL A 6 6.32 -3.02 -2.45
C VAL A 6 6.74 -1.58 -2.70
N THR A 7 5.79 -0.68 -2.93
CA THR A 7 6.09 0.73 -3.16
C THR A 7 6.35 1.47 -1.85
N GLY A 8 7.28 2.43 -1.83
CA GLY A 8 7.63 3.17 -0.61
C GLY A 8 8.24 2.29 0.49
N ALA A 9 8.98 1.23 0.11
CA ALA A 9 9.45 0.19 1.01
C ALA A 9 10.86 0.44 1.60
N ASN A 10 11.39 1.65 1.49
CA ASN A 10 12.71 1.98 2.03
C ASN A 10 12.74 2.24 3.55
N LYS A 11 11.57 2.26 4.21
CA LYS A 11 11.42 2.45 5.66
C LYS A 11 10.01 2.09 6.14
N GLY A 12 9.82 2.06 7.46
CA GLY A 12 8.51 1.93 8.10
C GLY A 12 7.74 0.67 7.68
N ILE A 13 6.42 0.81 7.53
CA ILE A 13 5.53 -0.31 7.22
C ILE A 13 5.92 -1.03 5.93
N GLY A 14 6.26 -0.28 4.87
CA GLY A 14 6.66 -0.89 3.60
C GLY A 14 7.91 -1.75 3.70
N LEU A 15 8.89 -1.34 4.49
CA LEU A 15 10.11 -2.12 4.75
C LEU A 15 9.80 -3.41 5.51
N GLU A 16 8.93 -3.33 6.52
CA GLU A 16 8.52 -4.51 7.28
C GLU A 16 7.72 -5.49 6.42
N VAL A 17 6.80 -4.99 5.56
CA VAL A 17 6.09 -5.83 4.58
C VAL A 17 7.07 -6.52 3.64
N ALA A 18 8.07 -5.79 3.11
CA ALA A 18 9.10 -6.37 2.25
C ALA A 18 9.90 -7.47 2.96
N LYS A 19 10.29 -7.24 4.21
CA LYS A 19 10.95 -8.23 5.07
C LYS A 19 10.10 -9.49 5.25
N LEU A 20 8.82 -9.34 5.61
CA LEU A 20 7.91 -10.45 5.82
C LEU A 20 7.70 -11.26 4.53
N LEU A 21 7.51 -10.61 3.39
CA LEU A 21 7.38 -11.32 2.10
C LEU A 21 8.68 -12.06 1.73
N ALA A 22 9.85 -11.47 1.98
CA ALA A 22 11.13 -12.12 1.76
C ALA A 22 11.30 -13.36 2.66
N GLN A 23 10.90 -13.29 3.92
CA GLN A 23 10.88 -14.42 4.85
C GLN A 23 9.94 -15.55 4.40
N HIS A 24 8.86 -15.21 3.68
CA HIS A 24 7.96 -16.18 3.06
C HIS A 24 8.44 -16.68 1.69
N GLY A 25 9.69 -16.42 1.33
CA GLY A 25 10.33 -16.97 0.13
C GLY A 25 10.00 -16.23 -1.17
N PHE A 26 9.46 -15.01 -1.11
CA PHE A 26 9.32 -14.16 -2.29
C PHE A 26 10.65 -13.48 -2.61
N PHE A 27 10.93 -13.26 -3.90
CA PHE A 27 11.89 -12.25 -4.32
C PHE A 27 11.21 -10.88 -4.29
N VAL A 28 11.72 -9.94 -3.49
CA VAL A 28 11.02 -8.69 -3.24
C VAL A 28 11.74 -7.49 -3.84
N TYR A 29 11.04 -6.76 -4.70
CA TYR A 29 11.49 -5.47 -5.21
C TYR A 29 11.07 -4.37 -4.23
N ILE A 30 12.07 -3.69 -3.66
CA ILE A 30 11.90 -2.54 -2.75
C ILE A 30 11.82 -1.27 -3.59
N GLY A 31 10.59 -0.80 -3.83
CA GLY A 31 10.32 0.45 -4.54
C GLY A 31 10.63 1.66 -3.66
N SER A 32 11.52 2.55 -4.10
CA SER A 32 11.89 3.78 -3.40
C SER A 32 12.09 4.94 -4.38
N ARG A 33 11.69 6.17 -4.00
CA ARG A 33 11.87 7.38 -4.83
C ARG A 33 13.32 7.63 -5.22
N THR A 34 14.25 7.33 -4.33
CA THR A 34 15.69 7.40 -4.62
C THR A 34 16.30 6.01 -4.49
N LEU A 35 17.15 5.65 -5.46
CA LEU A 35 17.78 4.34 -5.51
C LEU A 35 18.64 4.08 -4.27
N GLU A 36 19.36 5.10 -3.80
CA GLU A 36 20.25 4.99 -2.63
C GLU A 36 19.50 4.57 -1.37
N LYS A 37 18.29 5.17 -1.11
CA LYS A 37 17.48 4.79 0.05
C LYS A 37 16.94 3.37 -0.06
N GLY A 38 16.60 2.93 -1.27
CA GLY A 38 16.23 1.55 -1.54
C GLY A 38 17.39 0.58 -1.30
N GLN A 39 18.57 0.91 -1.79
CA GLN A 39 19.79 0.11 -1.57
C GLN A 39 20.21 0.02 -0.09
N ALA A 40 20.06 1.11 0.66
CA ALA A 40 20.30 1.10 2.10
C ALA A 40 19.31 0.15 2.84
N ALA A 41 18.04 0.15 2.43
CA ALA A 41 17.04 -0.77 2.97
C ALA A 41 17.38 -2.24 2.64
N VAL A 42 17.79 -2.53 1.40
CA VAL A 42 18.25 -3.87 1.01
C VAL A 42 19.48 -4.29 1.84
N ALA A 43 20.47 -3.40 2.01
CA ALA A 43 21.65 -3.70 2.81
C ALA A 43 21.28 -4.01 4.27
N GLN A 44 20.34 -3.27 4.86
CA GLN A 44 19.82 -3.54 6.21
C GLN A 44 19.21 -4.94 6.31
N LEU A 45 18.37 -5.34 5.35
CA LEU A 45 17.72 -6.64 5.36
C LEU A 45 18.70 -7.79 5.04
N ASN A 46 19.69 -7.54 4.17
CA ASN A 46 20.76 -8.50 3.90
C ASN A 46 21.62 -8.77 5.16
N ALA A 47 21.89 -7.74 5.96
CA ALA A 47 22.57 -7.90 7.24
C ALA A 47 21.76 -8.74 8.24
N ALA A 48 20.41 -8.77 8.08
CA ALA A 48 19.52 -9.65 8.83
C ALA A 48 19.34 -11.05 8.21
N GLY A 49 20.13 -11.39 7.18
CA GLY A 49 20.15 -12.72 6.56
C GLY A 49 19.16 -12.93 5.40
N LEU A 50 18.48 -11.88 4.94
CA LEU A 50 17.57 -11.94 3.80
C LEU A 50 18.30 -11.49 2.54
N THR A 51 18.45 -12.39 1.54
CA THR A 51 19.21 -12.11 0.31
C THR A 51 18.36 -12.05 -0.95
N ASN A 52 17.06 -12.25 -0.83
CA ASN A 52 16.08 -12.30 -1.91
C ASN A 52 15.35 -10.93 -2.08
N LEU A 53 16.14 -9.85 -2.09
CA LEU A 53 15.63 -8.49 -2.21
C LEU A 53 16.46 -7.67 -3.20
N GLU A 54 15.79 -6.75 -3.86
CA GLU A 54 16.45 -5.80 -4.76
C GLU A 54 15.79 -4.43 -4.68
N ALA A 55 16.59 -3.36 -4.68
CA ALA A 55 16.08 -1.99 -4.76
C ALA A 55 15.75 -1.61 -6.20
N VAL A 56 14.59 -0.98 -6.39
CA VAL A 56 14.20 -0.36 -7.65
C VAL A 56 13.81 1.10 -7.42
N GLN A 57 14.33 1.99 -8.25
CA GLN A 57 13.90 3.38 -8.20
C GLN A 57 12.47 3.48 -8.72
N LEU A 58 11.55 3.97 -7.86
CA LEU A 58 10.14 4.10 -8.18
C LEU A 58 9.56 5.31 -7.44
N ASP A 59 9.41 6.41 -8.17
CA ASP A 59 8.56 7.53 -7.76
C ASP A 59 7.19 7.35 -8.37
N VAL A 60 6.20 7.04 -7.52
CA VAL A 60 4.84 6.75 -7.96
C VAL A 60 4.12 7.96 -8.55
N THR A 61 4.64 9.18 -8.35
CA THR A 61 4.08 10.42 -8.91
C THR A 61 4.61 10.74 -10.31
N GLN A 62 5.62 9.98 -10.79
CA GLN A 62 6.31 10.25 -12.05
C GLN A 62 6.08 9.09 -13.04
N PRO A 63 5.31 9.30 -14.12
CA PRO A 63 5.02 8.25 -15.12
C PRO A 63 6.29 7.64 -15.73
N ASP A 64 7.34 8.43 -15.95
CA ASP A 64 8.61 7.93 -16.48
C ASP A 64 9.32 7.00 -15.49
N SER A 65 9.30 7.32 -14.20
CA SER A 65 9.84 6.46 -13.16
C SER A 65 9.08 5.14 -13.06
N ILE A 66 7.75 5.18 -13.17
CA ILE A 66 6.92 3.97 -13.18
C ILE A 66 7.27 3.09 -14.37
N ARG A 67 7.37 3.66 -15.58
CA ARG A 67 7.75 2.91 -16.80
C ARG A 67 9.15 2.30 -16.68
N ALA A 68 10.11 3.06 -16.17
CA ALA A 68 11.49 2.58 -15.97
C ALA A 68 11.54 1.43 -14.96
N ALA A 69 10.83 1.54 -13.84
CA ALA A 69 10.74 0.47 -12.84
C ALA A 69 10.07 -0.79 -13.41
N ARG A 70 8.96 -0.63 -14.19
CA ARG A 70 8.29 -1.75 -14.88
C ARG A 70 9.26 -2.46 -15.85
N ALA A 71 10.01 -1.69 -16.64
CA ALA A 71 10.98 -2.26 -17.59
C ALA A 71 12.11 -2.99 -16.86
N ALA A 72 12.65 -2.41 -15.79
CA ALA A 72 13.74 -3.01 -15.00
C ALA A 72 13.33 -4.33 -14.33
N ILE A 73 12.12 -4.40 -13.77
CA ILE A 73 11.57 -5.62 -13.17
C ILE A 73 11.24 -6.63 -14.25
N GLY A 74 10.56 -6.22 -15.33
CA GLY A 74 10.16 -7.12 -16.41
C GLY A 74 11.32 -7.74 -17.20
N ALA A 75 12.49 -7.10 -17.19
CA ALA A 75 13.72 -7.68 -17.75
C ALA A 75 14.26 -8.86 -16.91
N LYS A 76 13.85 -8.97 -15.63
CA LYS A 76 14.33 -9.97 -14.67
C LYS A 76 13.31 -11.07 -14.41
N THR A 77 12.04 -10.75 -14.48
CA THR A 77 10.95 -11.71 -14.27
C THR A 77 9.78 -11.42 -15.21
N PRO A 78 9.22 -12.45 -15.85
CA PRO A 78 7.98 -12.30 -16.64
C PRO A 78 6.72 -12.30 -15.76
N VAL A 79 6.83 -12.56 -14.46
CA VAL A 79 5.70 -12.73 -13.55
C VAL A 79 5.91 -11.87 -12.31
N LEU A 80 4.88 -11.14 -11.90
CA LEU A 80 4.77 -10.52 -10.60
C LEU A 80 3.59 -11.14 -9.85
N ASP A 81 3.82 -11.73 -8.68
CA ASP A 81 2.76 -12.39 -7.92
C ASP A 81 2.03 -11.44 -6.96
N VAL A 82 2.76 -10.46 -6.42
CA VAL A 82 2.22 -9.54 -5.42
C VAL A 82 2.62 -8.11 -5.73
N LEU A 83 1.64 -7.21 -5.71
CA LEU A 83 1.84 -5.76 -5.68
C LEU A 83 1.27 -5.20 -4.38
N VAL A 84 2.12 -4.54 -3.57
CA VAL A 84 1.69 -3.78 -2.40
C VAL A 84 1.89 -2.29 -2.68
N ASN A 85 0.80 -1.59 -2.92
CA ASN A 85 0.75 -0.14 -3.05
C ASN A 85 0.77 0.48 -1.64
N ASN A 86 1.98 0.62 -1.08
CA ASN A 86 2.20 1.15 0.26
C ASN A 86 2.62 2.63 0.26
N ALA A 87 3.23 3.13 -0.80
CA ALA A 87 3.62 4.53 -0.88
C ALA A 87 2.43 5.47 -0.62
N GLY A 88 2.58 6.39 0.32
CA GLY A 88 1.53 7.33 0.69
C GLY A 88 2.07 8.51 1.50
N ILE A 89 1.32 9.60 1.50
CA ILE A 89 1.59 10.82 2.28
C ILE A 89 0.29 11.34 2.90
N SER A 90 0.41 12.01 4.06
CA SER A 90 -0.72 12.70 4.70
C SER A 90 -0.94 14.12 4.16
N GLY A 91 0.09 14.72 3.58
CA GLY A 91 0.18 16.17 3.42
C GLY A 91 0.47 16.85 4.77
N ASP A 92 0.28 18.15 4.84
CA ASP A 92 0.37 18.86 6.12
C ASP A 92 -0.76 18.39 7.04
N LEU A 93 -0.47 18.23 8.34
CA LEU A 93 -1.47 17.73 9.28
C LEU A 93 -2.50 18.81 9.68
N ALA A 94 -2.18 20.09 9.51
CA ALA A 94 -3.12 21.20 9.72
C ALA A 94 -4.04 21.34 8.49
N GLN A 95 -5.04 20.45 8.37
CA GLN A 95 -5.98 20.41 7.25
C GLN A 95 -7.37 20.89 7.66
N SER A 96 -8.00 21.65 6.77
CA SER A 96 -9.37 22.12 6.90
C SER A 96 -10.10 21.95 5.56
N ALA A 97 -11.30 21.39 5.57
CA ALA A 97 -12.11 21.28 4.36
C ALA A 97 -12.48 22.65 3.76
N ARG A 98 -12.40 23.72 4.56
CA ARG A 98 -12.74 25.10 4.15
C ARG A 98 -11.54 25.89 3.60
N GLU A 99 -10.31 25.54 4.01
CA GLU A 99 -9.15 26.41 3.86
C GLU A 99 -7.93 25.73 3.22
N THR A 100 -7.89 24.38 3.20
CA THR A 100 -6.76 23.67 2.58
C THR A 100 -6.67 23.94 1.11
N THR A 101 -5.47 24.27 0.63
CA THR A 101 -5.23 24.68 -0.74
C THR A 101 -5.41 23.54 -1.76
N LEU A 102 -5.76 23.90 -3.00
CA LEU A 102 -5.87 22.95 -4.09
C LEU A 102 -4.54 22.24 -4.37
N GLU A 103 -3.41 22.92 -4.19
CA GLU A 103 -2.08 22.35 -4.35
C GLU A 103 -1.83 21.21 -3.38
N GLN A 104 -2.26 21.34 -2.11
CA GLN A 104 -2.15 20.27 -1.14
C GLN A 104 -3.03 19.06 -1.53
N TYR A 105 -4.25 19.29 -2.04
CA TYR A 105 -5.06 18.22 -2.63
C TYR A 105 -4.34 17.52 -3.77
N GLN A 106 -3.81 18.27 -4.73
CA GLN A 106 -3.09 17.72 -5.88
C GLN A 106 -1.89 16.87 -5.44
N THR A 107 -1.10 17.35 -4.50
CA THR A 107 0.09 16.64 -3.99
C THR A 107 -0.28 15.32 -3.33
N VAL A 108 -1.29 15.31 -2.46
CA VAL A 108 -1.71 14.09 -1.75
C VAL A 108 -2.35 13.09 -2.71
N PHE A 109 -3.22 13.56 -3.62
CA PHE A 109 -3.87 12.70 -4.61
C PHE A 109 -2.89 12.15 -5.63
N ALA A 110 -1.87 12.93 -6.03
CA ALA A 110 -0.82 12.46 -6.93
C ALA A 110 -0.12 11.20 -6.40
N THR A 111 0.15 11.15 -5.09
CA THR A 111 0.78 9.97 -4.47
C THR A 111 -0.25 8.87 -4.16
N ASN A 112 -1.30 9.23 -3.41
CA ASN A 112 -2.18 8.24 -2.77
C ASN A 112 -3.20 7.61 -3.73
N VAL A 113 -3.50 8.26 -4.85
CA VAL A 113 -4.53 7.82 -5.81
C VAL A 113 -3.93 7.61 -7.20
N PHE A 114 -3.43 8.68 -7.83
CA PHE A 114 -2.93 8.58 -9.20
C PHE A 114 -1.69 7.71 -9.31
N GLY A 115 -0.78 7.81 -8.33
CA GLY A 115 0.40 6.96 -8.24
C GLY A 115 0.05 5.49 -8.09
N VAL A 116 -0.94 5.17 -7.24
CA VAL A 116 -1.43 3.78 -7.08
C VAL A 116 -2.02 3.25 -8.39
N ALA A 117 -2.89 4.03 -9.04
CA ALA A 117 -3.49 3.64 -10.32
C ALA A 117 -2.40 3.46 -11.39
N GLY A 118 -1.47 4.42 -11.51
CA GLY A 118 -0.39 4.36 -12.49
C GLY A 118 0.54 3.16 -12.31
N VAL A 119 0.96 2.88 -11.07
CA VAL A 119 1.77 1.68 -10.78
C VAL A 119 0.98 0.41 -11.07
N THR A 120 -0.26 0.31 -10.61
CA THR A 120 -1.07 -0.88 -10.83
C THR A 120 -1.25 -1.17 -12.31
N GLN A 121 -1.62 -0.17 -13.11
CA GLN A 121 -1.78 -0.30 -14.56
C GLN A 121 -0.48 -0.71 -15.26
N ALA A 122 0.65 -0.13 -14.86
CA ALA A 122 1.95 -0.43 -15.46
C ALA A 122 2.43 -1.87 -15.20
N PHE A 123 2.02 -2.48 -14.08
CA PHE A 123 2.44 -3.82 -13.68
C PHE A 123 1.36 -4.89 -13.89
N LEU A 124 0.18 -4.52 -14.41
CA LEU A 124 -0.95 -5.44 -14.55
C LEU A 124 -0.61 -6.62 -15.45
N ASP A 125 0.09 -6.39 -16.55
CA ASP A 125 0.50 -7.43 -17.49
C ASP A 125 1.45 -8.49 -16.88
N LEU A 126 2.30 -8.11 -15.91
CA LEU A 126 3.12 -9.07 -15.15
C LEU A 126 2.30 -9.80 -14.07
N LEU A 127 1.34 -9.12 -13.47
CA LEU A 127 0.43 -9.71 -12.48
C LEU A 127 -0.49 -10.74 -13.13
N GLU A 128 -0.96 -10.50 -14.35
CA GLU A 128 -1.80 -11.42 -15.12
C GLU A 128 -1.10 -12.75 -15.46
N GLN A 129 0.24 -12.78 -15.46
CA GLN A 129 1.00 -14.02 -15.66
C GLN A 129 1.08 -14.87 -14.38
N SER A 130 0.71 -14.33 -13.22
CA SER A 130 0.71 -15.09 -11.98
C SER A 130 -0.53 -15.99 -11.87
N PRO A 131 -0.39 -17.25 -11.44
CA PRO A 131 -1.55 -18.09 -11.15
C PRO A 131 -2.33 -17.64 -9.92
N GLN A 132 -1.77 -16.75 -9.11
CA GLN A 132 -2.37 -16.25 -7.87
C GLN A 132 -1.97 -14.79 -7.62
N PRO A 133 -2.38 -13.84 -8.46
CA PRO A 133 -1.97 -12.44 -8.31
C PRO A 133 -2.68 -11.77 -7.12
N ARG A 134 -1.94 -10.96 -6.37
CA ARG A 134 -2.44 -10.21 -5.20
C ARG A 134 -2.10 -8.73 -5.33
N ILE A 135 -3.11 -7.89 -5.14
CA ILE A 135 -2.93 -6.44 -5.05
C ILE A 135 -3.45 -5.98 -3.68
N VAL A 136 -2.56 -5.38 -2.91
CA VAL A 136 -2.90 -4.80 -1.61
C VAL A 136 -2.70 -3.29 -1.69
N ASN A 137 -3.78 -2.54 -1.56
CA ASN A 137 -3.76 -1.09 -1.46
C ASN A 137 -3.77 -0.68 0.01
N VAL A 138 -2.68 -0.09 0.48
CA VAL A 138 -2.59 0.36 1.88
C VAL A 138 -3.45 1.60 2.05
N SER A 139 -4.58 1.41 2.71
CA SER A 139 -5.59 2.43 3.00
C SER A 139 -5.49 2.89 4.46
N SER A 140 -6.57 3.39 5.04
CA SER A 140 -6.65 3.88 6.41
C SER A 140 -8.10 3.77 6.89
N ALA A 141 -8.34 3.43 8.16
CA ALA A 141 -9.68 3.51 8.75
C ALA A 141 -10.32 4.90 8.60
N MET A 142 -9.50 5.93 8.45
CA MET A 142 -9.93 7.30 8.16
C MET A 142 -10.60 7.47 6.78
N ALA A 143 -10.54 6.46 5.90
CA ALA A 143 -11.20 6.45 4.60
C ALA A 143 -12.68 6.05 4.66
N SER A 144 -13.16 5.57 5.80
CA SER A 144 -14.53 5.09 5.94
C SER A 144 -15.52 6.25 6.02
N LEU A 145 -16.38 6.37 5.02
CA LEU A 145 -17.48 7.33 5.04
C LEU A 145 -18.48 7.01 6.16
N THR A 146 -18.73 5.72 6.39
CA THR A 146 -19.65 5.25 7.44
C THR A 146 -19.16 5.69 8.83
N LEU A 147 -17.87 5.48 9.14
CA LEU A 147 -17.32 5.87 10.46
C LEU A 147 -17.31 7.39 10.65
N PHE A 148 -17.00 8.15 9.61
CA PHE A 148 -16.87 9.61 9.69
C PHE A 148 -18.17 10.36 9.43
N ALA A 149 -19.25 9.69 9.02
CA ALA A 149 -20.60 10.25 9.01
C ALA A 149 -21.23 10.32 10.41
N ASP A 150 -20.75 9.50 11.35
CA ASP A 150 -21.16 9.55 12.76
C ASP A 150 -20.34 10.61 13.49
N PHE A 151 -20.92 11.79 13.71
CA PHE A 151 -20.26 12.92 14.35
C PHE A 151 -20.15 12.77 15.88
N GLU A 152 -20.89 11.85 16.47
CA GLU A 152 -20.83 11.53 17.90
C GLU A 152 -19.72 10.53 18.23
N ASN A 153 -19.18 9.85 17.23
CA ASN A 153 -18.08 8.91 17.41
C ASN A 153 -16.78 9.67 17.76
N ALA A 154 -16.19 9.36 18.91
CA ALA A 154 -14.94 9.99 19.37
C ALA A 154 -13.79 9.85 18.34
N ASN A 155 -13.73 8.76 17.61
CA ASN A 155 -12.73 8.54 16.56
C ASN A 155 -12.93 9.46 15.35
N SER A 156 -14.11 10.04 15.19
CA SER A 156 -14.42 11.00 14.13
C SER A 156 -14.02 12.45 14.45
N ALA A 157 -13.57 12.72 15.66
CA ALA A 157 -13.18 14.07 16.10
C ALA A 157 -11.90 14.59 15.41
N TYR A 158 -10.95 13.68 15.13
CA TYR A 158 -9.73 14.04 14.41
C TYR A 158 -9.94 13.94 12.90
N ARG A 159 -9.82 15.07 12.22
CA ARG A 159 -10.08 15.19 10.78
C ARG A 159 -8.84 15.69 10.02
N VAL A 160 -8.51 14.98 8.97
CA VAL A 160 -7.48 15.38 7.97
C VAL A 160 -8.10 15.23 6.57
N PRO A 161 -8.95 16.19 6.16
CA PRO A 161 -9.90 16.01 5.05
C PRO A 161 -9.26 15.68 3.72
N VAL A 162 -8.08 16.19 3.40
CA VAL A 162 -7.38 15.86 2.14
C VAL A 162 -6.91 14.41 2.14
N TYR A 163 -6.28 13.98 3.24
CA TYR A 163 -5.83 12.60 3.39
C TYR A 163 -7.02 11.63 3.36
N GLN A 164 -8.07 11.92 4.15
CA GLN A 164 -9.29 11.12 4.19
C GLN A 164 -9.91 10.98 2.80
N ALA A 165 -10.12 12.09 2.10
CA ALA A 165 -10.66 12.08 0.74
C ALA A 165 -9.81 11.23 -0.22
N SER A 166 -8.48 11.34 -0.13
CA SER A 166 -7.58 10.54 -0.97
C SER A 166 -7.69 9.04 -0.69
N LYS A 167 -7.79 8.64 0.59
CA LYS A 167 -7.92 7.22 0.96
C LYS A 167 -9.32 6.66 0.66
N THR A 168 -10.36 7.48 0.74
CA THR A 168 -11.71 7.11 0.26
C THR A 168 -11.72 6.91 -1.27
N ALA A 169 -11.06 7.80 -2.03
CA ALA A 169 -10.90 7.62 -3.47
C ALA A 169 -10.10 6.34 -3.82
N LEU A 170 -9.05 6.03 -3.05
CA LEU A 170 -8.29 4.77 -3.18
C LEU A 170 -9.16 3.54 -2.89
N ASN A 171 -10.05 3.62 -1.89
CA ASN A 171 -11.01 2.56 -1.59
C ASN A 171 -11.96 2.32 -2.78
N MET A 172 -12.49 3.38 -3.39
CA MET A 172 -13.34 3.26 -4.58
C MET A 172 -12.56 2.69 -5.79
N TYR A 173 -11.32 3.11 -6.01
CA TYR A 173 -10.45 2.52 -7.03
C TYR A 173 -10.26 1.01 -6.78
N THR A 174 -10.02 0.61 -5.52
CA THR A 174 -9.86 -0.80 -5.14
C THR A 174 -11.09 -1.64 -5.47
N LEU A 175 -12.29 -1.10 -5.17
CA LEU A 175 -13.56 -1.77 -5.48
C LEU A 175 -13.76 -1.96 -6.99
N ASN A 176 -13.54 -0.90 -7.79
CA ASN A 176 -13.71 -0.98 -9.24
C ASN A 176 -12.70 -1.97 -9.85
N LEU A 177 -11.43 -1.92 -9.45
CA LEU A 177 -10.43 -2.87 -9.92
C LEU A 177 -10.78 -4.31 -9.54
N ALA A 178 -11.24 -4.55 -8.30
CA ALA A 178 -11.68 -5.87 -7.87
C ALA A 178 -12.90 -6.36 -8.67
N TYR A 179 -13.82 -5.46 -9.02
CA TYR A 179 -14.98 -5.78 -9.85
C TYR A 179 -14.58 -6.14 -11.28
N GLU A 180 -13.69 -5.38 -11.89
CA GLU A 180 -13.19 -5.66 -13.26
C GLU A 180 -12.45 -7.01 -13.33
N LEU A 181 -11.72 -7.37 -12.26
CA LEU A 181 -10.92 -8.59 -12.17
C LEU A 181 -11.66 -9.77 -11.48
N ARG A 182 -12.98 -9.67 -11.20
CA ARG A 182 -13.74 -10.64 -10.40
C ARG A 182 -13.77 -12.07 -10.96
N ASP A 183 -13.71 -12.20 -12.29
CA ASP A 183 -13.75 -13.50 -13.00
C ASP A 183 -12.34 -14.06 -13.24
N THR A 184 -11.34 -13.57 -12.52
CA THR A 184 -9.93 -13.94 -12.61
C THR A 184 -9.40 -14.41 -11.26
N PRO A 185 -8.18 -14.99 -11.16
CA PRO A 185 -7.59 -15.41 -9.89
C PRO A 185 -7.11 -14.25 -9.00
N PHE A 186 -7.26 -13.00 -9.41
CA PHE A 186 -6.86 -11.83 -8.63
C PHE A 186 -7.58 -11.72 -7.29
N LYS A 187 -6.82 -11.29 -6.27
CA LYS A 187 -7.38 -10.79 -5.01
C LYS A 187 -6.91 -9.36 -4.80
N VAL A 188 -7.85 -8.43 -4.82
CA VAL A 188 -7.60 -6.99 -4.72
C VAL A 188 -8.31 -6.45 -3.49
N ASN A 189 -7.56 -5.95 -2.51
CA ASN A 189 -8.14 -5.48 -1.24
C ASN A 189 -7.51 -4.17 -0.76
N ALA A 190 -8.30 -3.37 -0.05
CA ALA A 190 -7.84 -2.22 0.71
C ALA A 190 -7.56 -2.66 2.16
N VAL A 191 -6.42 -2.26 2.72
CA VAL A 191 -6.02 -2.69 4.08
C VAL A 191 -5.50 -1.49 4.88
N CYS A 192 -6.10 -1.25 6.03
CA CYS A 192 -5.62 -0.30 7.01
C CYS A 192 -4.53 -0.95 7.87
N PRO A 193 -3.33 -0.36 7.98
CA PRO A 193 -2.26 -0.87 8.84
C PRO A 193 -2.51 -0.66 10.33
N GLY A 194 -3.46 0.23 10.69
CA GLY A 194 -3.65 0.75 12.03
C GLY A 194 -2.91 2.07 12.25
N TYR A 195 -3.09 2.66 13.44
CA TYR A 195 -2.39 3.88 13.86
C TYR A 195 -0.98 3.51 14.33
N THR A 196 -0.02 3.59 13.43
CA THR A 196 1.31 2.97 13.56
C THR A 196 2.39 4.01 13.87
N GLN A 197 3.29 3.69 14.79
CA GLN A 197 4.45 4.50 15.19
C GLN A 197 5.52 4.55 14.07
N THR A 198 5.40 5.54 13.19
CA THR A 198 6.30 5.77 12.05
C THR A 198 6.60 7.26 11.89
N ASP A 199 7.53 7.61 11.01
CA ASP A 199 7.76 9.01 10.63
C ASP A 199 6.49 9.68 10.07
N PHE A 200 5.61 8.90 9.43
CA PHE A 200 4.34 9.38 8.87
C PHE A 200 3.41 9.96 9.95
N THR A 201 3.43 9.38 11.14
CA THR A 201 2.61 9.78 12.28
C THR A 201 3.38 10.60 13.34
N GLY A 202 4.63 11.00 13.04
CA GLY A 202 5.52 11.61 14.02
C GLY A 202 5.82 10.67 15.19
N HIS A 203 5.92 9.38 14.93
CA HIS A 203 6.12 8.30 15.90
C HIS A 203 5.00 8.17 16.94
N GLN A 204 3.81 8.73 16.64
CA GLN A 204 2.60 8.48 17.41
C GLN A 204 1.89 7.25 16.89
N GLY A 205 1.17 6.56 17.75
CA GLY A 205 0.37 5.41 17.36
C GLY A 205 0.21 4.37 18.44
N THR A 206 -0.78 3.51 18.26
CA THR A 206 -1.13 2.38 19.13
C THR A 206 -0.48 1.08 18.68
N SER A 207 -0.02 1.02 17.41
CA SER A 207 0.59 -0.17 16.81
C SER A 207 2.06 0.03 16.49
N THR A 208 2.83 -1.05 16.59
CA THR A 208 4.22 -1.08 16.12
C THR A 208 4.27 -1.24 14.59
N VAL A 209 5.45 -1.04 14.00
CA VAL A 209 5.69 -1.27 12.58
C VAL A 209 5.53 -2.74 12.22
N GLU A 210 5.94 -3.64 13.12
CA GLU A 210 5.84 -5.10 12.97
C GLU A 210 4.37 -5.54 12.91
N GLU A 211 3.51 -5.07 13.81
CA GLU A 211 2.07 -5.36 13.80
C GLU A 211 1.41 -4.86 12.52
N ALA A 212 1.72 -3.63 12.11
CA ALA A 212 1.20 -3.05 10.88
C ALA A 212 1.66 -3.82 9.64
N GLY A 213 2.94 -4.22 9.59
CA GLY A 213 3.50 -5.05 8.53
C GLY A 213 2.81 -6.40 8.42
N GLN A 214 2.55 -7.07 9.55
CA GLN A 214 1.84 -8.36 9.61
C GLN A 214 0.42 -8.22 9.06
N ARG A 215 -0.32 -7.17 9.44
CA ARG A 215 -1.67 -6.90 8.91
C ARG A 215 -1.67 -6.77 7.39
N ILE A 216 -0.72 -6.03 6.81
CA ILE A 216 -0.63 -5.86 5.35
C ILE A 216 -0.18 -7.15 4.67
N ALA A 217 0.88 -7.80 5.17
CA ALA A 217 1.44 -9.02 4.58
C ALA A 217 0.43 -10.17 4.54
N LYS A 218 -0.45 -10.30 5.53
CA LYS A 218 -1.54 -11.29 5.58
C LYS A 218 -2.39 -11.26 4.30
N TYR A 219 -2.74 -10.08 3.80
CA TYR A 219 -3.56 -9.95 2.59
C TYR A 219 -2.74 -10.08 1.29
N ALA A 220 -1.43 -9.87 1.34
CA ALA A 220 -0.51 -10.19 0.26
C ALA A 220 -0.26 -11.70 0.11
N LEU A 221 -0.46 -12.47 1.19
CA LEU A 221 -0.25 -13.92 1.26
C LEU A 221 -1.54 -14.74 1.16
N LEU A 222 -2.67 -14.13 0.80
CA LEU A 222 -3.95 -14.82 0.68
C LEU A 222 -3.88 -16.03 -0.26
N GLY A 223 -4.50 -17.13 0.17
CA GLY A 223 -4.75 -18.30 -0.68
C GLY A 223 -5.77 -18.02 -1.80
N PRO A 224 -6.02 -19.01 -2.67
CA PRO A 224 -6.93 -18.87 -3.82
C PRO A 224 -8.38 -18.54 -3.39
N ASP A 225 -8.81 -19.04 -2.25
CA ASP A 225 -10.17 -18.82 -1.72
C ASP A 225 -10.29 -17.55 -0.87
N GLY A 226 -9.22 -16.75 -0.81
CA GLY A 226 -9.19 -15.51 -0.04
C GLY A 226 -10.17 -14.45 -0.56
N PRO A 227 -10.52 -13.45 0.27
CA PRO A 227 -11.43 -12.37 -0.12
C PRO A 227 -10.84 -11.46 -1.20
N THR A 228 -11.73 -10.87 -2.00
CA THR A 228 -11.43 -9.78 -2.95
C THR A 228 -12.49 -8.70 -2.85
N GLY A 229 -12.14 -7.46 -3.20
CA GLY A 229 -13.06 -6.32 -3.13
C GLY A 229 -13.49 -5.99 -1.69
N LYS A 230 -12.59 -6.17 -0.72
CA LYS A 230 -12.88 -5.90 0.69
C LYS A 230 -11.96 -4.81 1.23
N TYR A 231 -12.44 -4.18 2.30
CA TYR A 231 -11.69 -3.21 3.08
C TYR A 231 -11.52 -3.73 4.50
N PHE A 232 -10.26 -3.82 4.96
CA PHE A 232 -9.92 -4.42 6.24
C PHE A 232 -9.23 -3.44 7.18
N SER A 233 -9.55 -3.56 8.47
CA SER A 233 -8.91 -2.80 9.54
C SER A 233 -8.88 -3.63 10.83
N GLU A 234 -7.84 -4.45 11.02
CA GLU A 234 -7.74 -5.40 12.13
C GLU A 234 -7.56 -4.74 13.51
N GLU A 235 -7.07 -3.50 13.55
CA GLU A 235 -6.93 -2.77 14.80
C GLU A 235 -8.29 -2.30 15.35
N TYR A 236 -9.22 -1.95 14.47
CA TYR A 236 -10.48 -1.32 14.87
C TYR A 236 -11.68 -2.24 14.82
N PHE A 237 -11.57 -3.37 14.15
CA PHE A 237 -12.67 -4.30 13.97
C PHE A 237 -12.25 -5.73 14.32
N PRO A 238 -13.10 -6.48 15.08
CA PRO A 238 -12.84 -7.91 15.33
C PRO A 238 -12.92 -8.71 14.03
N ALA A 239 -12.38 -9.95 14.06
CA ALA A 239 -12.48 -10.85 12.92
C ALA A 239 -13.93 -10.97 12.42
N PRO A 240 -14.19 -10.92 11.10
CA PRO A 240 -13.25 -10.96 9.97
C PRO A 240 -12.54 -9.63 9.62
N ALA A 241 -12.51 -8.66 10.53
CA ALA A 241 -11.80 -7.38 10.41
C ALA A 241 -12.27 -6.47 9.26
N THR A 242 -13.48 -6.70 8.74
CA THR A 242 -14.06 -5.90 7.66
C THR A 242 -14.41 -4.50 8.18
N CYS A 243 -13.78 -3.50 7.59
CA CYS A 243 -14.08 -2.10 7.84
C CYS A 243 -15.25 -1.65 6.95
N PRO A 244 -16.22 -0.89 7.45
CA PRO A 244 -17.24 -0.29 6.60
C PRO A 244 -16.61 0.77 5.68
N TRP A 245 -17.16 0.86 4.48
CA TRP A 245 -16.69 1.83 3.47
C TRP A 245 -17.00 3.28 3.84
#